data_d5c5d4da9d1774fc01a9c1c67bbb0d23
#
_entry.id   d5c5d4da9d1774fc01a9c1c67bbb0d23
#
_cell.length_a   1.000
_cell.length_b   1.000
_cell.length_c   1.000
_cell.angle_alpha   90.00
_cell.angle_beta   90.00
_cell.angle_gamma   90.00
#
_symmetry.space_group_name_H-M   'P 1'
#
loop_
_entity.id
_entity.type
_entity.pdbx_description
1 polymer ?
#
loop_
_entity_poly.entity_id
_entity_poly.type
_entity_poly.pdbx_seq_one_letter_code
_entity_poly.pdbx_strand_id
1 'polypeptide(L)'
;MSYPHFGDNSGDNPLSYPHTGDNLVDSLGITFRAHNRCLRNAVRRDMRVSVPIDSSDAKATSSGDTTRRDGFGTPHAGANTNVSNGPTDARSTNRRIMALALPTFGQLIAEPTFILIDTAIVGHIGDAALAGLSIGSTIILTAVGLCIFLAYSTTAQVAHLLGAGRRREGLQAGIDGLWLALSIGTVLGLGLFAAAEPLCRALGGQGEVLEQAVTYTRAIVLGAPGMLMVYAANGIFRGLQKVRITLIAAVGGAVVNTVLDVLFVIVLNWGIAGSGVATLVAQWFMGLFLVIPAILWSRADGASLRPRLAGIAAAGGDGLPLFIRTLAIRAAMVTTVACAARMGTAVLAGFQAVNSSWNFAMNMLDSVGIAGQTLVATALGAGSVQQARRLTRATGRAGLVTGAVIGTAFAVVGLFAGHFFSPTPHIQTLIAVGMVTMGIFFPLQGWMMAIDGILIGARDYRYLAVTCTLTAVVYVTLILILANMVTPALTSDLMRTAVLWAAFNVVLMGGRGLSNGLRVRSDAWMR
;
A
#
# COMPACT_ATOMS: atom_id res chain seq x y z
N MET A 1 9.14 -25.62 -66.97
CA MET A 1 9.51 -24.65 -68.01
C MET A 1 10.29 -23.56 -67.29
N SER A 2 11.61 -23.69 -67.35
CA SER A 2 12.62 -22.87 -68.04
C SER A 2 12.94 -21.56 -67.27
N TYR A 3 14.11 -21.61 -66.66
CA TYR A 3 14.97 -20.47 -66.35
C TYR A 3 15.36 -19.67 -67.59
N PRO A 4 15.88 -18.44 -67.47
CA PRO A 4 17.26 -18.26 -67.84
C PRO A 4 18.14 -17.51 -66.84
N HIS A 5 19.41 -17.93 -66.81
CA HIS A 5 20.65 -17.30 -66.36
C HIS A 5 21.01 -16.04 -67.17
N PHE A 6 21.77 -15.12 -66.52
CA PHE A 6 22.93 -14.30 -67.01
C PHE A 6 23.26 -13.33 -65.88
N GLY A 7 24.49 -13.00 -65.45
CA GLY A 7 25.80 -13.34 -65.94
C GLY A 7 26.73 -12.41 -65.13
N ASP A 8 27.91 -12.90 -64.80
CA ASP A 8 29.04 -12.21 -64.12
C ASP A 8 29.37 -10.83 -64.68
N ASN A 9 29.77 -9.91 -63.80
CA ASN A 9 30.94 -9.07 -64.07
C ASN A 9 31.61 -8.55 -62.78
N SER A 10 32.87 -8.86 -62.68
CA SER A 10 33.91 -8.48 -61.76
C SER A 10 34.19 -6.94 -61.78
N GLY A 11 34.52 -6.39 -60.62
CA GLY A 11 35.10 -5.06 -60.54
C GLY A 11 35.55 -4.70 -59.12
N ASP A 12 36.84 -4.80 -58.87
CA ASP A 12 37.58 -4.39 -57.67
C ASP A 12 37.33 -2.97 -57.23
N ASN A 13 37.13 -2.72 -55.92
CA ASN A 13 38.02 -1.84 -55.16
C ASN A 13 37.68 -1.75 -53.65
N PRO A 14 38.66 -1.65 -52.77
CA PRO A 14 38.49 -1.78 -51.33
C PRO A 14 38.20 -0.44 -50.68
N LEU A 15 37.14 -0.34 -49.92
CA LEU A 15 36.91 0.79 -48.98
C LEU A 15 37.02 0.27 -47.55
N SER A 16 38.06 0.80 -46.91
CA SER A 16 38.38 0.68 -45.48
C SER A 16 37.20 1.04 -44.58
N TYR A 17 36.81 0.11 -43.70
CA TYR A 17 35.95 0.40 -42.54
C TYR A 17 36.77 1.00 -41.40
N PRO A 18 36.37 2.13 -40.81
CA PRO A 18 37.00 2.62 -39.59
C PRO A 18 36.50 1.77 -38.41
N HIS A 19 37.41 1.34 -37.57
CA HIS A 19 37.18 0.76 -36.27
C HIS A 19 36.45 1.77 -35.37
N THR A 20 35.16 1.56 -35.07
CA THR A 20 34.39 2.26 -34.05
C THR A 20 33.97 1.30 -32.97
N GLY A 21 34.93 0.76 -32.23
CA GLY A 21 34.68 -0.12 -31.08
C GLY A 21 34.83 0.57 -29.73
N ASP A 22 35.53 1.69 -29.62
CA ASP A 22 35.96 2.24 -28.32
C ASP A 22 35.13 3.43 -27.79
N ASN A 23 34.22 3.99 -28.59
CA ASN A 23 33.46 5.17 -28.18
C ASN A 23 32.13 4.89 -27.43
N LEU A 24 31.65 3.65 -27.43
CA LEU A 24 30.37 3.32 -26.77
C LEU A 24 30.56 3.04 -25.28
N VAL A 25 31.69 2.45 -24.89
CA VAL A 25 32.01 2.11 -23.48
C VAL A 25 32.38 3.38 -22.69
N ASP A 26 33.10 4.32 -23.32
CA ASP A 26 33.45 5.59 -22.68
C ASP A 26 32.24 6.54 -22.54
N SER A 27 31.34 6.57 -23.51
CA SER A 27 30.12 7.37 -23.40
C SER A 27 29.16 6.86 -22.32
N LEU A 28 29.02 5.54 -22.17
CA LEU A 28 28.27 4.93 -21.07
C LEU A 28 28.93 5.17 -19.70
N GLY A 29 30.27 5.11 -19.63
CA GLY A 29 31.03 5.39 -18.41
C GLY A 29 30.91 6.86 -17.95
N ILE A 30 30.88 7.81 -18.88
CA ILE A 30 30.72 9.26 -18.61
C ILE A 30 29.28 9.55 -18.19
N THR A 31 28.28 8.93 -18.83
CA THR A 31 26.87 9.07 -18.49
C THR A 31 26.57 8.47 -17.11
N PHE A 32 27.16 7.35 -16.76
CA PHE A 32 27.02 6.71 -15.43
C PHE A 32 27.69 7.55 -14.32
N ARG A 33 28.85 8.17 -14.60
CA ARG A 33 29.53 9.08 -13.65
C ARG A 33 28.81 10.42 -13.48
N ALA A 34 28.22 10.97 -14.54
CA ALA A 34 27.39 12.17 -14.48
C ALA A 34 26.07 11.91 -13.72
N HIS A 35 25.43 10.78 -13.98
CA HIS A 35 24.22 10.37 -13.29
C HIS A 35 24.45 10.12 -11.79
N ASN A 36 25.57 9.47 -11.43
CA ASN A 36 25.97 9.27 -10.04
C ASN A 36 26.35 10.59 -9.32
N ARG A 37 26.86 11.60 -10.04
CA ARG A 37 27.11 12.94 -9.48
C ARG A 37 25.79 13.70 -9.29
N CYS A 38 24.84 13.57 -10.23
CA CYS A 38 23.51 14.16 -10.14
C CYS A 38 22.69 13.53 -8.99
N LEU A 39 22.72 12.22 -8.86
CA LEU A 39 22.12 11.48 -7.74
C LEU A 39 22.76 11.86 -6.39
N ARG A 40 24.10 11.97 -6.30
CA ARG A 40 24.76 12.42 -5.06
C ARG A 40 24.44 13.87 -4.72
N ASN A 41 24.28 14.74 -5.70
CA ASN A 41 23.92 16.13 -5.47
C ASN A 41 22.43 16.31 -5.15
N ALA A 42 21.53 15.51 -5.75
CA ALA A 42 20.12 15.43 -5.37
C ALA A 42 19.96 14.88 -3.95
N VAL A 43 20.67 13.81 -3.61
CA VAL A 43 20.70 13.23 -2.25
C VAL A 43 21.28 14.23 -1.24
N ARG A 44 22.31 15.01 -1.57
CA ARG A 44 22.86 16.06 -0.70
C ARG A 44 21.95 17.29 -0.56
N ARG A 45 21.19 17.67 -1.59
CA ARG A 45 20.19 18.75 -1.48
C ARG A 45 19.01 18.35 -0.60
N ASP A 46 18.53 17.12 -0.71
CA ASP A 46 17.44 16.62 0.13
C ASP A 46 17.85 16.35 1.59
N MET A 47 19.15 16.13 1.84
CA MET A 47 19.69 16.03 3.22
C MET A 47 19.72 17.37 3.98
N ARG A 48 19.60 18.53 3.30
CA ARG A 48 19.63 19.85 3.91
C ARG A 48 18.26 20.49 4.17
N VAL A 49 17.16 19.78 3.86
CA VAL A 49 15.84 20.24 4.30
C VAL A 49 15.68 19.83 5.75
N SER A 50 16.31 20.59 6.64
CA SER A 50 16.03 20.62 8.06
C SER A 50 14.55 20.95 8.26
N VAL A 51 13.87 20.20 9.11
CA VAL A 51 12.60 20.63 9.70
C VAL A 51 12.86 22.02 10.26
N PRO A 52 12.11 23.06 9.90
CA PRO A 52 12.21 24.34 10.60
C PRO A 52 11.68 24.12 12.01
N ILE A 53 12.56 23.89 12.95
CA ILE A 53 12.31 24.21 14.35
C ILE A 53 12.36 25.73 14.38
N ASP A 54 11.22 26.35 14.63
CA ASP A 54 11.08 27.78 14.78
C ASP A 54 11.97 28.23 15.94
N SER A 55 13.16 28.74 15.61
CA SER A 55 14.17 29.21 16.56
C SER A 55 13.98 30.71 16.85
N SER A 56 12.73 31.16 17.02
CA SER A 56 12.43 32.54 17.38
C SER A 56 12.56 32.86 18.88
N ASP A 57 12.95 31.89 19.73
CA ASP A 57 13.04 32.12 21.19
C ASP A 57 14.46 32.08 21.77
N ALA A 58 15.50 32.27 20.96
CA ALA A 58 16.89 32.28 21.45
C ALA A 58 17.68 33.52 21.02
N LYS A 59 17.12 34.72 21.24
CA LYS A 59 17.92 35.97 21.25
C LYS A 59 17.21 37.04 22.09
N ALA A 60 17.35 36.94 23.38
CA ALA A 60 17.30 38.09 24.29
C ALA A 60 17.81 37.62 25.67
N THR A 61 19.10 37.82 25.93
CA THR A 61 19.67 38.26 27.18
C THR A 61 21.16 37.99 27.23
N SER A 62 21.95 38.98 26.83
CA SER A 62 23.27 39.19 27.39
C SER A 62 23.53 40.67 27.48
N SER A 63 23.21 41.26 28.59
CA SER A 63 23.92 42.43 29.13
C SER A 63 23.68 42.43 30.64
N GLY A 64 24.77 42.50 31.38
CA GLY A 64 24.87 42.27 32.78
C GLY A 64 24.14 43.32 33.65
N ASP A 65 23.86 42.96 34.83
CA ASP A 65 24.41 43.68 35.97
C ASP A 65 24.26 42.86 37.27
N THR A 66 25.24 42.97 38.10
CA THR A 66 25.36 42.44 39.45
C THR A 66 24.47 43.19 40.41
N THR A 67 23.73 42.51 41.29
CA THR A 67 23.77 42.62 42.76
C THR A 67 22.50 42.10 43.45
N ARG A 68 22.74 41.26 44.43
CA ARG A 68 22.11 41.19 45.77
C ARG A 68 20.71 40.60 46.02
N ARG A 69 20.76 39.47 46.70
CA ARG A 69 20.00 39.02 47.89
C ARG A 69 18.49 38.79 47.92
N ASP A 70 18.23 37.55 48.32
CA ASP A 70 17.20 37.10 49.31
C ASP A 70 15.71 37.18 48.93
N GLY A 71 15.06 36.02 48.89
CA GLY A 71 13.61 35.92 48.97
C GLY A 71 13.03 34.59 48.48
N PHE A 72 12.74 33.70 49.45
CA PHE A 72 11.89 32.51 49.22
C PHE A 72 10.54 32.93 48.61
N GLY A 73 10.23 32.37 47.44
CA GLY A 73 8.92 32.55 46.80
C GLY A 73 8.65 31.40 45.85
N THR A 74 7.69 30.57 46.18
CA THR A 74 7.12 29.50 45.35
C THR A 74 6.69 30.01 43.97
N PRO A 75 7.03 29.36 42.84
CA PRO A 75 6.50 29.78 41.56
C PRO A 75 5.12 29.18 41.34
N HIS A 76 4.12 30.02 41.32
CA HIS A 76 2.81 29.71 40.76
C HIS A 76 2.93 29.42 39.25
N ALA A 77 2.53 28.23 38.87
CA ALA A 77 2.30 27.85 37.50
C ALA A 77 1.13 28.65 36.91
N GLY A 78 1.41 29.45 35.89
CA GLY A 78 0.39 30.21 35.19
C GLY A 78 0.90 30.87 33.93
N ALA A 79 1.44 30.10 33.00
CA ALA A 79 1.66 30.56 31.62
C ALA A 79 0.57 29.98 30.70
N ASN A 80 -0.58 30.64 30.69
CA ASN A 80 -1.58 30.51 29.63
C ASN A 80 -0.99 31.10 28.34
N THR A 81 -0.30 30.31 27.57
CA THR A 81 -0.03 30.64 26.17
C THR A 81 -1.29 30.36 25.37
N ASN A 82 -2.11 31.36 25.17
CA ASN A 82 -3.15 31.40 24.15
C ASN A 82 -2.47 31.30 22.78
N VAL A 83 -2.20 30.06 22.29
CA VAL A 83 -1.83 29.82 20.92
C VAL A 83 -3.07 30.02 20.05
N SER A 84 -3.08 31.13 19.33
CA SER A 84 -4.13 31.53 18.41
C SER A 84 -4.49 30.40 17.43
N ASN A 85 -5.73 29.90 17.53
CA ASN A 85 -6.32 29.01 16.55
C ASN A 85 -6.68 29.80 15.26
N GLY A 86 -5.69 30.27 14.49
CA GLY A 86 -5.93 31.02 13.27
C GLY A 86 -6.20 30.14 12.06
N PRO A 87 -6.91 30.64 11.03
CA PRO A 87 -7.15 29.92 9.77
C PRO A 87 -5.88 29.49 9.01
N THR A 88 -4.76 30.13 9.28
CA THR A 88 -3.43 29.80 8.73
C THR A 88 -2.91 28.45 9.18
N ASP A 89 -3.17 28.03 10.41
CA ASP A 89 -2.73 26.73 10.95
C ASP A 89 -3.50 25.55 10.32
N ALA A 90 -4.79 25.71 10.05
CA ALA A 90 -5.61 24.66 9.43
C ALA A 90 -5.21 24.44 7.96
N ARG A 91 -4.92 25.51 7.21
CA ARG A 91 -4.45 25.40 5.81
C ARG A 91 -3.08 24.75 5.74
N SER A 92 -2.15 25.06 6.62
CA SER A 92 -0.82 24.44 6.68
C SER A 92 -0.92 22.95 7.01
N THR A 93 -1.80 22.55 7.94
CA THR A 93 -2.04 21.16 8.31
C THR A 93 -2.64 20.35 7.15
N ASN A 94 -3.67 20.88 6.48
CA ASN A 94 -4.27 20.22 5.32
C ASN A 94 -3.26 20.07 4.17
N ARG A 95 -2.43 21.08 3.91
CA ARG A 95 -1.36 21.00 2.91
C ARG A 95 -0.35 19.90 3.23
N ARG A 96 0.01 19.71 4.51
CA ARG A 96 0.90 18.62 4.94
C ARG A 96 0.26 17.24 4.74
N ILE A 97 -1.02 17.07 5.09
CA ILE A 97 -1.77 15.83 4.85
C ILE A 97 -1.79 15.51 3.36
N MET A 98 -2.15 16.48 2.51
CA MET A 98 -2.22 16.28 1.05
C MET A 98 -0.85 16.02 0.43
N ALA A 99 0.21 16.64 0.92
CA ALA A 99 1.58 16.43 0.45
C ALA A 99 2.08 14.99 0.67
N LEU A 100 1.55 14.29 1.68
CA LEU A 100 1.82 12.88 1.94
C LEU A 100 0.78 11.97 1.27
N ALA A 101 -0.49 12.33 1.31
CA ALA A 101 -1.57 11.50 0.76
C ALA A 101 -1.50 11.37 -0.76
N LEU A 102 -1.22 12.46 -1.50
CA LEU A 102 -1.26 12.42 -2.96
C LEU A 102 -0.17 11.52 -3.59
N PRO A 103 1.12 11.59 -3.17
CA PRO A 103 2.11 10.64 -3.68
C PRO A 103 1.83 9.20 -3.22
N THR A 104 1.31 9.00 -2.00
CA THR A 104 0.92 7.68 -1.51
C THR A 104 -0.25 7.11 -2.31
N PHE A 105 -1.22 7.93 -2.67
CA PHE A 105 -2.31 7.55 -3.57
C PHE A 105 -1.77 7.08 -4.93
N GLY A 106 -0.89 7.85 -5.58
CA GLY A 106 -0.27 7.45 -6.83
C GLY A 106 0.50 6.12 -6.71
N GLN A 107 1.18 5.88 -5.59
CA GLN A 107 1.85 4.61 -5.31
C GLN A 107 0.84 3.45 -5.20
N LEU A 108 -0.29 3.63 -4.49
CA LEU A 108 -1.29 2.59 -4.27
C LEU A 108 -2.09 2.25 -5.54
N ILE A 109 -2.18 3.16 -6.50
CA ILE A 109 -2.82 2.91 -7.81
C ILE A 109 -1.88 2.19 -8.77
N ALA A 110 -0.58 2.37 -8.65
CA ALA A 110 0.38 1.77 -9.58
C ALA A 110 0.26 0.24 -9.61
N GLU A 111 0.06 -0.41 -8.46
CA GLU A 111 -0.07 -1.87 -8.35
C GLU A 111 -1.31 -2.41 -9.10
N PRO A 112 -2.55 -1.94 -8.87
CA PRO A 112 -3.70 -2.38 -9.68
C PRO A 112 -3.53 -2.10 -11.17
N THR A 113 -2.87 -1.01 -11.53
CA THR A 113 -2.68 -0.62 -12.94
C THR A 113 -1.76 -1.61 -13.66
N PHE A 114 -0.64 -2.00 -13.06
CA PHE A 114 0.24 -2.97 -13.71
C PHE A 114 -0.40 -4.36 -13.79
N ILE A 115 -1.19 -4.79 -12.79
CA ILE A 115 -1.94 -6.05 -12.87
C ILE A 115 -2.91 -6.06 -14.05
N LEU A 116 -3.57 -4.95 -14.33
CA LEU A 116 -4.44 -4.82 -15.49
C LEU A 116 -3.66 -4.93 -16.82
N ILE A 117 -2.49 -4.31 -16.90
CA ILE A 117 -1.62 -4.37 -18.09
C ILE A 117 -1.12 -5.79 -18.30
N ASP A 118 -0.60 -6.45 -17.25
CA ASP A 118 -0.14 -7.84 -17.30
C ASP A 118 -1.28 -8.78 -17.72
N THR A 119 -2.47 -8.63 -17.14
CA THR A 119 -3.66 -9.38 -17.54
C THR A 119 -4.01 -9.18 -19.02
N ALA A 120 -3.91 -7.96 -19.53
CA ALA A 120 -4.17 -7.68 -20.94
C ALA A 120 -3.10 -8.34 -21.86
N ILE A 121 -1.82 -8.29 -21.49
CA ILE A 121 -0.74 -8.92 -22.27
C ILE A 121 -0.90 -10.44 -22.28
N VAL A 122 -1.10 -11.07 -21.11
CA VAL A 122 -1.24 -12.52 -20.98
C VAL A 122 -2.53 -13.02 -21.64
N GLY A 123 -3.60 -12.21 -21.62
CA GLY A 123 -4.85 -12.51 -22.32
C GLY A 123 -4.70 -12.74 -23.82
N HIS A 124 -3.65 -12.19 -24.45
CA HIS A 124 -3.33 -12.44 -25.86
C HIS A 124 -2.62 -13.79 -26.11
N ILE A 125 -2.12 -14.47 -25.06
CA ILE A 125 -1.52 -15.80 -25.19
C ILE A 125 -2.62 -16.86 -25.34
N GLY A 126 -3.71 -16.74 -24.57
CA GLY A 126 -4.84 -17.68 -24.58
C GLY A 126 -5.57 -17.77 -23.24
N ASP A 127 -6.75 -18.38 -23.26
CA ASP A 127 -7.64 -18.48 -22.10
C ASP A 127 -7.02 -19.30 -20.95
N ALA A 128 -6.29 -20.39 -21.26
CA ALA A 128 -5.62 -21.20 -20.26
C ALA A 128 -4.52 -20.42 -19.50
N ALA A 129 -3.74 -19.61 -20.22
CA ALA A 129 -2.72 -18.75 -19.63
C ALA A 129 -3.34 -17.66 -18.75
N LEU A 130 -4.42 -17.02 -19.21
CA LEU A 130 -5.15 -16.01 -18.46
C LEU A 130 -5.75 -16.57 -17.16
N ALA A 131 -6.34 -17.77 -17.22
CA ALA A 131 -6.84 -18.47 -16.05
C ALA A 131 -5.70 -18.85 -15.09
N GLY A 132 -4.57 -19.32 -15.62
CA GLY A 132 -3.36 -19.65 -14.87
C GLY A 132 -2.78 -18.43 -14.13
N LEU A 133 -2.67 -17.29 -14.81
CA LEU A 133 -2.27 -16.01 -14.21
C LEU A 133 -3.21 -15.61 -13.08
N SER A 134 -4.52 -15.71 -13.27
CA SER A 134 -5.52 -15.37 -12.27
C SER A 134 -5.38 -16.21 -10.99
N ILE A 135 -5.18 -17.53 -11.13
CA ILE A 135 -4.95 -18.45 -10.00
C ILE A 135 -3.66 -18.09 -9.27
N GLY A 136 -2.54 -17.96 -9.98
CA GLY A 136 -1.24 -17.67 -9.37
C GLY A 136 -1.19 -16.30 -8.70
N SER A 137 -1.75 -15.27 -9.33
CA SER A 137 -1.87 -13.93 -8.74
C SER A 137 -2.73 -13.95 -7.48
N THR A 138 -3.83 -14.72 -7.46
CA THR A 138 -4.67 -14.86 -6.26
C THR A 138 -3.89 -15.45 -5.09
N ILE A 139 -3.07 -16.48 -5.32
CA ILE A 139 -2.24 -17.12 -4.30
C ILE A 139 -1.27 -16.10 -3.71
N ILE A 140 -0.44 -15.47 -4.56
CA ILE A 140 0.62 -14.58 -4.08
C ILE A 140 0.07 -13.31 -3.43
N LEU A 141 -0.93 -12.66 -4.03
CA LEU A 141 -1.52 -11.43 -3.48
C LEU A 141 -2.24 -11.67 -2.17
N THR A 142 -2.86 -12.85 -1.99
CA THR A 142 -3.47 -13.22 -0.71
C THR A 142 -2.39 -13.39 0.36
N ALA A 143 -1.34 -14.16 0.07
CA ALA A 143 -0.28 -14.47 1.01
C ALA A 143 0.54 -13.21 1.39
N VAL A 144 0.97 -12.44 0.38
CA VAL A 144 1.71 -11.18 0.60
C VAL A 144 0.84 -10.12 1.24
N GLY A 145 -0.44 -10.02 0.86
CA GLY A 145 -1.39 -9.07 1.43
C GLY A 145 -1.62 -9.25 2.94
N LEU A 146 -1.49 -10.48 3.46
CA LEU A 146 -1.51 -10.71 4.91
C LEU A 146 -0.30 -10.08 5.63
N CYS A 147 0.81 -9.86 4.92
CA CYS A 147 2.04 -9.29 5.47
C CYS A 147 2.10 -7.75 5.38
N ILE A 148 1.00 -7.08 4.98
CA ILE A 148 0.94 -5.60 4.88
C ILE A 148 1.26 -4.91 6.23
N PHE A 149 1.13 -5.64 7.33
CA PHE A 149 1.51 -5.15 8.67
C PHE A 149 2.96 -4.69 8.74
N LEU A 150 3.87 -5.25 7.92
CA LEU A 150 5.26 -4.82 7.82
C LEU A 150 5.37 -3.34 7.41
N ALA A 151 4.54 -2.89 6.48
CA ALA A 151 4.52 -1.49 6.07
C ALA A 151 3.97 -0.59 7.20
N TYR A 152 2.87 -0.99 7.81
CA TYR A 152 2.20 -0.17 8.82
C TYR A 152 3.00 -0.07 10.12
N SER A 153 3.50 -1.19 10.66
CA SER A 153 4.28 -1.19 11.90
C SER A 153 5.59 -0.43 11.74
N THR A 154 6.32 -0.65 10.62
CA THR A 154 7.56 0.07 10.32
C THR A 154 7.32 1.57 10.15
N THR A 155 6.23 1.99 9.45
CA THR A 155 5.88 3.41 9.34
C THR A 155 5.69 4.06 10.71
N ALA A 156 4.91 3.42 11.58
CA ALA A 156 4.62 3.97 12.91
C ALA A 156 5.86 4.07 13.80
N GLN A 157 6.70 3.03 13.81
CA GLN A 157 7.94 3.02 14.59
C GLN A 157 8.94 4.09 14.13
N VAL A 158 9.22 4.12 12.82
CA VAL A 158 10.17 5.09 12.23
C VAL A 158 9.68 6.52 12.45
N ALA A 159 8.40 6.80 12.19
CA ALA A 159 7.81 8.12 12.37
C ALA A 159 7.82 8.58 13.84
N HIS A 160 7.51 7.67 14.77
CA HIS A 160 7.54 7.96 16.20
C HIS A 160 8.96 8.29 16.68
N LEU A 161 9.95 7.47 16.35
CA LEU A 161 11.35 7.69 16.73
C LEU A 161 11.94 8.94 16.06
N LEU A 162 11.54 9.23 14.83
CA LEU A 162 11.90 10.48 14.16
C LEU A 162 11.32 11.70 14.90
N GLY A 163 10.06 11.63 15.31
CA GLY A 163 9.42 12.67 16.11
C GLY A 163 10.10 12.91 17.46
N ALA A 164 10.61 11.84 18.08
CA ALA A 164 11.40 11.90 19.32
C ALA A 164 12.84 12.42 19.12
N GLY A 165 13.24 12.83 17.90
CA GLY A 165 14.61 13.24 17.59
C GLY A 165 15.62 12.08 17.50
N ARG A 166 15.17 10.84 17.64
CA ARG A 166 15.99 9.61 17.69
C ARG A 166 16.09 8.97 16.29
N ARG A 167 16.56 9.76 15.31
CA ARG A 167 16.56 9.37 13.89
C ARG A 167 17.37 8.09 13.64
N ARG A 168 18.55 7.95 14.27
CA ARG A 168 19.39 6.74 14.18
C ARG A 168 18.62 5.48 14.58
N GLU A 169 17.87 5.55 15.67
CA GLU A 169 17.10 4.41 16.17
C GLU A 169 15.89 4.12 15.30
N GLY A 170 15.26 5.16 14.72
CA GLY A 170 14.19 5.00 13.74
C GLY A 170 14.67 4.24 12.50
N LEU A 171 15.83 4.61 11.95
CA LEU A 171 16.43 3.90 10.83
C LEU A 171 16.85 2.49 11.20
N GLN A 172 17.35 2.28 12.43
CA GLN A 172 17.67 0.95 12.93
C GLN A 172 16.43 0.05 13.02
N ALA A 173 15.31 0.57 13.52
CA ALA A 173 14.05 -0.17 13.54
C ALA A 173 13.56 -0.51 12.11
N GLY A 174 13.80 0.40 11.16
CA GLY A 174 13.55 0.14 9.74
C GLY A 174 14.40 -1.02 9.18
N ILE A 175 15.71 -1.06 9.51
CA ILE A 175 16.61 -2.17 9.12
C ILE A 175 16.16 -3.50 9.74
N ASP A 176 15.78 -3.50 11.02
CA ASP A 176 15.24 -4.70 11.67
C ASP A 176 13.94 -5.17 10.98
N GLY A 177 13.08 -4.23 10.55
CA GLY A 177 11.89 -4.51 9.73
C GLY A 177 12.23 -5.09 8.35
N LEU A 178 13.30 -4.63 7.69
CA LEU A 178 13.78 -5.21 6.42
C LEU A 178 14.27 -6.66 6.61
N TRP A 179 14.99 -6.95 7.68
CA TRP A 179 15.41 -8.32 8.01
C TRP A 179 14.21 -9.23 8.29
N LEU A 180 13.21 -8.74 9.02
CA LEU A 180 11.97 -9.47 9.25
C LEU A 180 11.25 -9.76 7.93
N ALA A 181 11.14 -8.75 7.06
CA ALA A 181 10.51 -8.87 5.74
C ALA A 181 11.22 -9.90 4.85
N LEU A 182 12.56 -9.85 4.80
CA LEU A 182 13.37 -10.81 4.07
C LEU A 182 13.16 -12.24 4.59
N SER A 183 13.18 -12.42 5.91
CA SER A 183 13.00 -13.73 6.55
C SER A 183 11.61 -14.31 6.27
N ILE A 184 10.56 -13.53 6.51
CA ILE A 184 9.17 -13.96 6.24
C ILE A 184 8.98 -14.21 4.75
N GLY A 185 9.48 -13.31 3.89
CA GLY A 185 9.36 -13.44 2.43
C GLY A 185 10.04 -14.68 1.88
N THR A 186 11.21 -15.02 2.42
CA THR A 186 11.95 -16.25 2.02
C THR A 186 11.18 -17.49 2.45
N VAL A 187 10.73 -17.56 3.71
CA VAL A 187 9.95 -18.72 4.21
C VAL A 187 8.64 -18.85 3.42
N LEU A 188 7.94 -17.75 3.20
CA LEU A 188 6.68 -17.71 2.46
C LEU A 188 6.91 -18.13 1.00
N GLY A 189 7.93 -17.57 0.33
CA GLY A 189 8.25 -17.89 -1.06
C GLY A 189 8.60 -19.37 -1.25
N LEU A 190 9.47 -19.93 -0.39
CA LEU A 190 9.81 -21.35 -0.42
C LEU A 190 8.62 -22.26 -0.12
N GLY A 191 7.80 -21.88 0.88
CA GLY A 191 6.59 -22.62 1.24
C GLY A 191 5.57 -22.63 0.10
N LEU A 192 5.31 -21.49 -0.51
CA LEU A 192 4.39 -21.38 -1.65
C LEU A 192 4.94 -22.07 -2.92
N PHE A 193 6.26 -22.04 -3.13
CA PHE A 193 6.90 -22.75 -4.24
C PHE A 193 6.69 -24.26 -4.12
N ALA A 194 6.90 -24.82 -2.93
CA ALA A 194 6.67 -26.23 -2.67
C ALA A 194 5.18 -26.62 -2.75
N ALA A 195 4.29 -25.71 -2.29
CA ALA A 195 2.85 -25.93 -2.27
C ALA A 195 2.13 -25.44 -3.54
N ALA A 196 2.85 -24.99 -4.58
CA ALA A 196 2.23 -24.37 -5.76
C ALA A 196 1.18 -25.25 -6.43
N GLU A 197 1.51 -26.53 -6.68
CA GLU A 197 0.60 -27.44 -7.36
C GLU A 197 -0.66 -27.75 -6.55
N PRO A 198 -0.60 -28.18 -5.28
CA PRO A 198 -1.82 -28.41 -4.49
C PRO A 198 -2.68 -27.17 -4.31
N LEU A 199 -2.06 -25.97 -4.19
CA LEU A 199 -2.79 -24.72 -4.09
C LEU A 199 -3.51 -24.35 -5.39
N CYS A 200 -2.84 -24.51 -6.53
CA CYS A 200 -3.45 -24.27 -7.84
C CYS A 200 -4.62 -25.23 -8.10
N ARG A 201 -4.48 -26.51 -7.72
CA ARG A 201 -5.60 -27.48 -7.79
C ARG A 201 -6.76 -27.10 -6.89
N ALA A 202 -6.48 -26.69 -5.66
CA ALA A 202 -7.51 -26.29 -4.71
C ALA A 202 -8.31 -25.05 -5.19
N LEU A 203 -7.70 -24.20 -6.01
CA LEU A 203 -8.35 -23.05 -6.64
C LEU A 203 -9.02 -23.37 -7.99
N GLY A 204 -9.12 -24.65 -8.34
CA GLY A 204 -9.85 -25.11 -9.52
C GLY A 204 -9.01 -25.29 -10.77
N GLY A 205 -7.68 -25.23 -10.70
CA GLY A 205 -6.79 -25.51 -11.82
C GLY A 205 -6.84 -26.99 -12.22
N GLN A 206 -7.10 -27.28 -13.50
CA GLN A 206 -7.14 -28.63 -14.08
C GLN A 206 -6.49 -28.61 -15.48
N GLY A 207 -5.92 -29.74 -15.90
CA GLY A 207 -5.32 -29.88 -17.24
C GLY A 207 -4.30 -28.81 -17.55
N GLU A 208 -4.41 -28.18 -18.71
CA GLU A 208 -3.53 -27.11 -19.17
C GLU A 208 -3.54 -25.88 -18.25
N VAL A 209 -4.71 -25.51 -17.72
CA VAL A 209 -4.83 -24.38 -16.77
C VAL A 209 -3.98 -24.62 -15.52
N LEU A 210 -3.95 -25.87 -15.01
CA LEU A 210 -3.11 -26.22 -13.86
C LEU A 210 -1.62 -26.05 -14.17
N GLU A 211 -1.18 -26.53 -15.33
CA GLU A 211 0.21 -26.42 -15.77
C GLU A 211 0.65 -24.96 -15.88
N GLN A 212 -0.16 -24.13 -16.54
CA GLN A 212 0.07 -22.70 -16.67
C GLN A 212 0.08 -21.98 -15.29
N ALA A 213 -0.88 -22.32 -14.42
CA ALA A 213 -0.98 -21.75 -13.07
C ALA A 213 0.23 -22.11 -12.20
N VAL A 214 0.69 -23.36 -12.23
CA VAL A 214 1.87 -23.82 -11.47
C VAL A 214 3.14 -23.15 -11.99
N THR A 215 3.31 -23.06 -13.30
CA THR A 215 4.46 -22.42 -13.94
C THR A 215 4.56 -20.95 -13.54
N TYR A 216 3.46 -20.21 -13.67
CA TYR A 216 3.39 -18.81 -13.26
C TYR A 216 3.63 -18.65 -11.75
N THR A 217 2.92 -19.44 -10.93
CA THR A 217 3.02 -19.35 -9.46
C THR A 217 4.45 -19.58 -9.00
N ARG A 218 5.12 -20.63 -9.50
CA ARG A 218 6.52 -20.91 -9.14
C ARG A 218 7.47 -19.78 -9.51
N ALA A 219 7.24 -19.11 -10.63
CA ALA A 219 8.05 -17.96 -11.03
C ALA A 219 7.85 -16.78 -10.07
N ILE A 220 6.60 -16.36 -9.83
CA ILE A 220 6.33 -15.14 -9.06
C ILE A 220 6.59 -15.26 -7.56
N VAL A 221 6.43 -16.45 -6.96
CA VAL A 221 6.64 -16.63 -5.50
C VAL A 221 8.10 -16.46 -5.10
N LEU A 222 9.05 -16.60 -6.02
CA LEU A 222 10.46 -16.24 -5.78
C LEU A 222 10.66 -14.72 -5.65
N GLY A 223 9.68 -13.94 -6.06
CA GLY A 223 9.60 -12.49 -5.81
C GLY A 223 9.07 -12.11 -4.43
N ALA A 224 8.52 -13.06 -3.65
CA ALA A 224 7.93 -12.77 -2.33
C ALA A 224 8.90 -12.06 -1.37
N PRO A 225 10.20 -12.39 -1.26
CA PRO A 225 11.13 -11.63 -0.45
C PRO A 225 11.25 -10.18 -0.92
N GLY A 226 11.32 -9.94 -2.24
CA GLY A 226 11.33 -8.61 -2.86
C GLY A 226 10.08 -7.81 -2.50
N MET A 227 8.89 -8.40 -2.64
CA MET A 227 7.60 -7.78 -2.32
C MET A 227 7.52 -7.38 -0.84
N LEU A 228 7.91 -8.26 0.09
CA LEU A 228 7.87 -7.94 1.51
C LEU A 228 8.93 -6.90 1.90
N MET A 229 10.10 -6.91 1.27
CA MET A 229 11.09 -5.83 1.44
C MET A 229 10.55 -4.47 0.94
N VAL A 230 9.76 -4.45 -0.15
CA VAL A 230 9.05 -3.24 -0.60
C VAL A 230 8.10 -2.73 0.50
N TYR A 231 7.35 -3.61 1.17
CA TYR A 231 6.47 -3.20 2.27
C TYR A 231 7.24 -2.57 3.43
N ALA A 232 8.30 -3.21 3.91
CA ALA A 232 9.11 -2.67 5.00
C ALA A 232 9.81 -1.36 4.60
N ALA A 233 10.39 -1.29 3.40
CA ALA A 233 11.04 -0.09 2.88
C ALA A 233 10.05 1.07 2.68
N ASN A 234 8.85 0.80 2.15
CA ASN A 234 7.76 1.78 2.12
C ASN A 234 7.47 2.33 3.52
N GLY A 235 7.48 1.47 4.54
CA GLY A 235 7.35 1.86 5.93
C GLY A 235 8.45 2.85 6.38
N ILE A 236 9.70 2.59 6.02
CA ILE A 236 10.82 3.50 6.31
C ILE A 236 10.61 4.87 5.66
N PHE A 237 10.36 4.91 4.34
CA PHE A 237 10.23 6.17 3.62
C PHE A 237 8.97 6.95 3.99
N ARG A 238 7.85 6.28 4.26
CA ARG A 238 6.64 6.90 4.80
C ARG A 238 6.91 7.49 6.19
N GLY A 239 7.57 6.74 7.08
CA GLY A 239 7.98 7.20 8.40
C GLY A 239 8.91 8.41 8.34
N LEU A 240 9.83 8.46 7.40
CA LEU A 240 10.70 9.60 7.11
C LEU A 240 10.00 10.74 6.34
N GLN A 241 8.71 10.62 6.01
CA GLN A 241 7.91 11.56 5.20
C GLN A 241 8.48 11.78 3.77
N LYS A 242 9.23 10.80 3.24
CA LYS A 242 9.85 10.81 1.90
C LYS A 242 9.04 9.98 0.88
N VAL A 243 7.73 10.12 0.90
CA VAL A 243 6.77 9.31 0.11
C VAL A 243 6.93 9.43 -1.42
N ARG A 244 7.63 10.45 -1.92
CA ARG A 244 7.92 10.55 -3.36
C ARG A 244 8.83 9.41 -3.86
N ILE A 245 9.73 8.92 -3.01
CA ILE A 245 10.63 7.81 -3.37
C ILE A 245 9.82 6.53 -3.56
N THR A 246 8.81 6.30 -2.72
CA THR A 246 7.93 5.12 -2.83
C THR A 246 7.07 5.18 -4.09
N LEU A 247 6.59 6.37 -4.48
CA LEU A 247 5.88 6.57 -5.75
C LEU A 247 6.78 6.28 -6.95
N ILE A 248 8.01 6.83 -6.97
CA ILE A 248 8.96 6.60 -8.07
C ILE A 248 9.29 5.11 -8.19
N ALA A 249 9.48 4.41 -7.06
CA ALA A 249 9.72 2.97 -7.05
C ALA A 249 8.54 2.19 -7.66
N ALA A 250 7.31 2.54 -7.29
CA ALA A 250 6.11 1.86 -7.78
C ALA A 250 5.90 2.09 -9.28
N VAL A 251 6.03 3.34 -9.74
CA VAL A 251 5.93 3.67 -11.17
C VAL A 251 7.06 3.03 -11.96
N GLY A 252 8.31 3.11 -11.45
CA GLY A 252 9.46 2.46 -12.08
C GLY A 252 9.30 0.94 -12.18
N GLY A 253 8.80 0.30 -11.12
CA GLY A 253 8.50 -1.13 -11.11
C GLY A 253 7.42 -1.51 -12.13
N ALA A 254 6.35 -0.72 -12.22
CA ALA A 254 5.30 -0.93 -13.22
C ALA A 254 5.84 -0.82 -14.66
N VAL A 255 6.68 0.18 -14.93
CA VAL A 255 7.33 0.35 -16.24
C VAL A 255 8.25 -0.83 -16.54
N VAL A 256 9.11 -1.23 -15.60
CA VAL A 256 10.01 -2.39 -15.77
C VAL A 256 9.21 -3.66 -16.03
N ASN A 257 8.16 -3.92 -15.25
CA ASN A 257 7.29 -5.06 -15.46
C ASN A 257 6.69 -5.06 -16.86
N THR A 258 6.02 -3.97 -17.26
CA THR A 258 5.39 -3.87 -18.59
C THR A 258 6.39 -4.06 -19.74
N VAL A 259 7.58 -3.45 -19.65
CA VAL A 259 8.62 -3.59 -20.69
C VAL A 259 9.11 -5.03 -20.77
N LEU A 260 9.32 -5.69 -19.62
CA LEU A 260 9.76 -7.09 -19.58
C LEU A 260 8.65 -8.05 -19.99
N ASP A 261 7.39 -7.77 -19.69
CA ASP A 261 6.25 -8.55 -20.16
C ASP A 261 6.18 -8.52 -21.70
N VAL A 262 6.25 -7.32 -22.29
CA VAL A 262 6.28 -7.20 -23.76
C VAL A 262 7.49 -7.97 -24.34
N LEU A 263 8.65 -7.84 -23.73
CA LEU A 263 9.86 -8.51 -24.21
C LEU A 263 9.76 -10.03 -24.08
N PHE A 264 9.41 -10.56 -22.91
CA PHE A 264 9.44 -12.01 -22.66
C PHE A 264 8.21 -12.71 -23.23
N VAL A 265 7.03 -12.10 -23.13
CA VAL A 265 5.78 -12.73 -23.60
C VAL A 265 5.62 -12.57 -25.12
N ILE A 266 5.78 -11.35 -25.64
CA ILE A 266 5.47 -11.05 -27.05
C ILE A 266 6.68 -11.28 -27.95
N VAL A 267 7.87 -10.74 -27.60
CA VAL A 267 9.04 -10.79 -28.48
C VAL A 267 9.74 -12.15 -28.40
N LEU A 268 9.98 -12.66 -27.17
CA LEU A 268 10.69 -13.94 -26.96
C LEU A 268 9.75 -15.14 -26.92
N ASN A 269 8.43 -14.93 -26.94
CA ASN A 269 7.40 -15.99 -26.91
C ASN A 269 7.56 -17.01 -25.76
N TRP A 270 7.98 -16.55 -24.57
CA TRP A 270 8.09 -17.42 -23.39
C TRP A 270 6.74 -17.75 -22.75
N GLY A 271 5.63 -17.26 -23.30
CA GLY A 271 4.29 -17.49 -22.78
C GLY A 271 4.13 -16.97 -21.35
N ILE A 272 3.34 -17.67 -20.55
CA ILE A 272 3.06 -17.27 -19.15
C ILE A 272 4.30 -17.30 -18.23
N ALA A 273 5.29 -18.17 -18.54
CA ALA A 273 6.54 -18.18 -17.81
C ALA A 273 7.27 -16.83 -17.93
N GLY A 274 7.19 -16.20 -19.11
CA GLY A 274 7.73 -14.88 -19.39
C GLY A 274 7.12 -13.80 -18.49
N SER A 275 5.79 -13.77 -18.35
CA SER A 275 5.10 -12.85 -17.45
C SER A 275 5.48 -13.10 -15.98
N GLY A 276 5.54 -14.36 -15.54
CA GLY A 276 5.99 -14.70 -14.19
C GLY A 276 7.41 -14.20 -13.89
N VAL A 277 8.34 -14.35 -14.84
CA VAL A 277 9.73 -13.85 -14.70
C VAL A 277 9.79 -12.33 -14.76
N ALA A 278 9.01 -11.67 -15.63
CA ALA A 278 8.94 -10.21 -15.69
C ALA A 278 8.47 -9.62 -14.35
N THR A 279 7.42 -10.18 -13.79
CA THR A 279 6.91 -9.78 -12.45
C THR A 279 7.96 -10.04 -11.37
N LEU A 280 8.63 -11.19 -11.37
CA LEU A 280 9.73 -11.50 -10.45
C LEU A 280 10.82 -10.42 -10.49
N VAL A 281 11.31 -10.08 -11.68
CA VAL A 281 12.36 -9.08 -11.87
C VAL A 281 11.89 -7.69 -11.42
N ALA A 282 10.66 -7.30 -11.76
CA ALA A 282 10.09 -6.02 -11.34
C ALA A 282 9.97 -5.90 -9.81
N GLN A 283 9.58 -6.97 -9.11
CA GLN A 283 9.50 -7.00 -7.64
C GLN A 283 10.87 -6.83 -6.99
N TRP A 284 11.89 -7.54 -7.48
CA TRP A 284 13.25 -7.38 -7.00
C TRP A 284 13.83 -6.01 -7.33
N PHE A 285 13.53 -5.46 -8.52
CA PHE A 285 13.90 -4.10 -8.89
C PHE A 285 13.32 -3.08 -7.90
N MET A 286 12.03 -3.13 -7.61
CA MET A 286 11.40 -2.25 -6.63
C MET A 286 12.01 -2.41 -5.23
N GLY A 287 12.20 -3.67 -4.81
CA GLY A 287 12.81 -3.99 -3.53
C GLY A 287 14.21 -3.37 -3.40
N LEU A 288 15.08 -3.60 -4.35
CA LEU A 288 16.44 -3.07 -4.36
C LEU A 288 16.48 -1.55 -4.49
N PHE A 289 15.61 -0.97 -5.35
CA PHE A 289 15.50 0.47 -5.52
C PHE A 289 15.16 1.21 -4.22
N LEU A 290 14.36 0.60 -3.36
CA LEU A 290 14.01 1.16 -2.04
C LEU A 290 15.03 0.77 -0.96
N VAL A 291 15.50 -0.46 -0.92
CA VAL A 291 16.40 -0.95 0.13
C VAL A 291 17.77 -0.29 0.04
N ILE A 292 18.32 -0.07 -1.16
CA ILE A 292 19.64 0.54 -1.32
C ILE A 292 19.71 1.94 -0.68
N PRO A 293 18.82 2.91 -0.98
CA PRO A 293 18.83 4.19 -0.31
C PRO A 293 18.56 4.09 1.20
N ALA A 294 17.68 3.17 1.63
CA ALA A 294 17.42 2.95 3.05
C ALA A 294 18.70 2.50 3.80
N ILE A 295 19.47 1.59 3.22
CA ILE A 295 20.77 1.15 3.74
C ILE A 295 21.78 2.30 3.77
N LEU A 296 21.89 3.06 2.68
CA LEU A 296 22.84 4.18 2.58
C LEU A 296 22.55 5.25 3.64
N TRP A 297 21.30 5.60 3.84
CA TRP A 297 20.90 6.56 4.87
C TRP A 297 21.11 6.02 6.28
N SER A 298 20.80 4.74 6.50
CA SER A 298 21.04 4.09 7.79
C SER A 298 22.53 4.07 8.17
N ARG A 299 23.42 3.79 7.20
CA ARG A 299 24.87 3.87 7.39
C ARG A 299 25.34 5.30 7.69
N ALA A 300 24.83 6.28 6.95
CA ALA A 300 25.20 7.68 7.13
C ALA A 300 24.84 8.20 8.54
N ASP A 301 23.73 7.72 9.10
CA ASP A 301 23.28 8.06 10.46
C ASP A 301 23.86 7.11 11.54
N GLY A 302 24.77 6.19 11.18
CA GLY A 302 25.46 5.28 12.10
C GLY A 302 24.59 4.14 12.65
N ALA A 303 23.51 3.77 11.96
CA ALA A 303 22.71 2.59 12.30
C ALA A 303 23.43 1.30 11.88
N SER A 304 23.29 0.23 12.65
CA SER A 304 23.86 -1.08 12.34
C SER A 304 23.03 -1.79 11.26
N LEU A 305 23.70 -2.38 10.28
CA LEU A 305 23.05 -3.20 9.26
C LEU A 305 22.94 -4.68 9.65
N ARG A 306 23.61 -5.08 10.72
CA ARG A 306 23.57 -6.47 11.17
C ARG A 306 22.20 -6.81 11.72
N PRO A 307 21.68 -8.02 11.45
CA PRO A 307 20.41 -8.46 12.02
C PRO A 307 20.50 -8.50 13.54
N ARG A 308 19.53 -7.89 14.22
CA ARG A 308 19.42 -7.90 15.67
C ARG A 308 18.18 -8.70 16.05
N LEU A 309 18.38 -9.91 16.57
CA LEU A 309 17.27 -10.79 16.94
C LEU A 309 16.23 -10.11 17.84
N ALA A 310 16.68 -9.32 18.82
CA ALA A 310 15.78 -8.56 19.69
C ALA A 310 14.95 -7.52 18.92
N GLY A 311 15.57 -6.82 17.95
CA GLY A 311 14.86 -5.85 17.11
C GLY A 311 13.87 -6.51 16.16
N ILE A 312 14.27 -7.62 15.55
CA ILE A 312 13.41 -8.44 14.67
C ILE A 312 12.22 -9.00 15.46
N ALA A 313 12.47 -9.55 16.66
CA ALA A 313 11.41 -10.07 17.52
C ALA A 313 10.44 -8.97 17.98
N ALA A 314 10.95 -7.77 18.30
CA ALA A 314 10.13 -6.62 18.65
C ALA A 314 9.25 -6.17 17.45
N ALA A 315 9.83 -6.09 16.25
CA ALA A 315 9.09 -5.76 15.04
C ALA A 315 8.01 -6.81 14.72
N GLY A 316 8.30 -8.10 14.91
CA GLY A 316 7.35 -9.19 14.78
C GLY A 316 6.24 -9.13 15.84
N GLY A 317 6.60 -8.84 17.09
CA GLY A 317 5.64 -8.67 18.19
C GLY A 317 4.66 -7.51 17.97
N ASP A 318 5.14 -6.40 17.45
CA ASP A 318 4.31 -5.25 17.04
C ASP A 318 3.45 -5.58 15.80
N GLY A 319 3.95 -6.42 14.91
CA GLY A 319 3.25 -6.82 13.69
C GLY A 319 2.15 -7.86 13.91
N LEU A 320 2.29 -8.74 14.89
CA LEU A 320 1.35 -9.85 15.12
C LEU A 320 -0.10 -9.40 15.35
N PRO A 321 -0.39 -8.38 16.17
CA PRO A 321 -1.78 -7.91 16.31
C PRO A 321 -2.35 -7.38 14.99
N LEU A 322 -1.54 -6.67 14.17
CA LEU A 322 -1.97 -6.17 12.86
C LEU A 322 -2.19 -7.31 11.86
N PHE A 323 -1.39 -8.37 11.92
CA PHE A 323 -1.61 -9.60 11.15
C PHE A 323 -2.95 -10.24 11.51
N ILE A 324 -3.24 -10.43 12.81
CA ILE A 324 -4.52 -10.98 13.29
C ILE A 324 -5.69 -10.12 12.80
N ARG A 325 -5.58 -8.78 12.90
CA ARG A 325 -6.57 -7.84 12.38
C ARG A 325 -6.82 -8.07 10.88
N THR A 326 -5.75 -8.16 10.09
CA THR A 326 -5.84 -8.35 8.64
C THR A 326 -6.47 -9.70 8.29
N LEU A 327 -6.10 -10.75 9.00
CA LEU A 327 -6.68 -12.10 8.84
C LEU A 327 -8.19 -12.10 9.14
N ALA A 328 -8.61 -11.44 10.22
CA ALA A 328 -10.03 -11.35 10.58
C ALA A 328 -10.85 -10.62 9.51
N ILE A 329 -10.33 -9.51 8.97
CA ILE A 329 -10.98 -8.76 7.88
C ILE A 329 -11.04 -9.62 6.61
N ARG A 330 -9.96 -10.31 6.25
CA ARG A 330 -9.93 -11.21 5.08
C ARG A 330 -10.93 -12.36 5.21
N ALA A 331 -11.02 -12.98 6.39
CA ALA A 331 -12.01 -14.01 6.67
C ALA A 331 -13.45 -13.49 6.48
N ALA A 332 -13.74 -12.28 6.98
CA ALA A 332 -15.04 -11.63 6.78
C ALA A 332 -15.35 -11.40 5.30
N MET A 333 -14.36 -10.94 4.52
CA MET A 333 -14.51 -10.70 3.08
C MET A 333 -14.79 -12.00 2.31
N VAL A 334 -14.00 -13.05 2.57
CA VAL A 334 -14.21 -14.38 1.95
C VAL A 334 -15.59 -14.94 2.27
N THR A 335 -16.03 -14.81 3.52
CA THR A 335 -17.38 -15.23 3.93
C THR A 335 -18.47 -14.44 3.18
N THR A 336 -18.26 -13.13 2.97
CA THR A 336 -19.19 -12.30 2.20
C THR A 336 -19.33 -12.78 0.76
N VAL A 337 -18.21 -13.11 0.09
CA VAL A 337 -18.22 -13.70 -1.25
C VAL A 337 -18.98 -15.03 -1.28
N ALA A 338 -18.70 -15.91 -0.32
CA ALA A 338 -19.38 -17.20 -0.21
C ALA A 338 -20.90 -17.06 0.02
N CYS A 339 -21.30 -16.07 0.82
CA CYS A 339 -22.72 -15.75 1.03
C CYS A 339 -23.37 -15.18 -0.25
N ALA A 340 -22.69 -14.27 -0.96
CA ALA A 340 -23.17 -13.75 -2.23
C ALA A 340 -23.38 -14.86 -3.28
N ALA A 341 -22.46 -15.84 -3.32
CA ALA A 341 -22.59 -17.01 -4.19
C ALA A 341 -23.83 -17.86 -3.89
N ARG A 342 -24.19 -18.01 -2.61
CA ARG A 342 -25.40 -18.72 -2.17
C ARG A 342 -26.69 -17.95 -2.48
N MET A 343 -26.61 -16.63 -2.61
CA MET A 343 -27.76 -15.78 -2.91
C MET A 343 -28.18 -15.82 -4.39
N GLY A 344 -27.31 -16.34 -5.28
CA GLY A 344 -27.58 -16.51 -6.70
C GLY A 344 -26.44 -15.96 -7.59
N THR A 345 -26.38 -16.48 -8.81
CA THR A 345 -25.30 -16.12 -9.78
C THR A 345 -25.37 -14.65 -10.19
N ALA A 346 -26.55 -14.07 -10.35
CA ALA A 346 -26.72 -12.66 -10.68
C ALA A 346 -26.23 -11.75 -9.53
N VAL A 347 -26.59 -12.10 -8.27
CA VAL A 347 -26.15 -11.38 -7.06
C VAL A 347 -24.63 -11.45 -6.93
N LEU A 348 -24.03 -12.63 -7.15
CA LEU A 348 -22.57 -12.79 -7.11
C LEU A 348 -21.89 -11.93 -8.19
N ALA A 349 -22.40 -11.95 -9.43
CA ALA A 349 -21.82 -11.15 -10.51
C ALA A 349 -21.88 -9.64 -10.20
N GLY A 350 -23.03 -9.15 -9.75
CA GLY A 350 -23.19 -7.77 -9.32
C GLY A 350 -22.28 -7.43 -8.13
N PHE A 351 -22.17 -8.34 -7.14
CA PHE A 351 -21.28 -8.19 -6.00
C PHE A 351 -19.82 -8.07 -6.42
N GLN A 352 -19.31 -8.91 -7.33
CA GLN A 352 -17.92 -8.87 -7.76
C GLN A 352 -17.55 -7.56 -8.45
N ALA A 353 -18.41 -7.01 -9.30
CA ALA A 353 -18.20 -5.73 -9.94
C ALA A 353 -18.09 -4.59 -8.91
N VAL A 354 -19.03 -4.53 -7.96
CA VAL A 354 -19.02 -3.53 -6.88
C VAL A 354 -17.82 -3.71 -5.96
N ASN A 355 -17.47 -4.95 -5.61
CA ASN A 355 -16.33 -5.27 -4.73
C ASN A 355 -14.99 -4.89 -5.36
N SER A 356 -14.79 -5.12 -6.66
CA SER A 356 -13.58 -4.71 -7.37
C SER A 356 -13.43 -3.18 -7.38
N SER A 357 -14.51 -2.47 -7.68
CA SER A 357 -14.54 -1.02 -7.64
C SER A 357 -14.32 -0.47 -6.21
N TRP A 358 -14.90 -1.12 -5.21
CA TRP A 358 -14.73 -0.78 -3.80
C TRP A 358 -13.27 -0.95 -3.34
N ASN A 359 -12.58 -2.05 -3.72
CA ASN A 359 -11.17 -2.25 -3.41
C ASN A 359 -10.30 -1.11 -3.97
N PHE A 360 -10.58 -0.66 -5.19
CA PHE A 360 -9.88 0.48 -5.79
C PHE A 360 -10.12 1.77 -4.98
N ALA A 361 -11.36 2.06 -4.62
CA ALA A 361 -11.71 3.22 -3.82
C ALA A 361 -11.10 3.18 -2.40
N MET A 362 -11.01 1.99 -1.80
CA MET A 362 -10.38 1.82 -0.49
C MET A 362 -8.88 2.16 -0.49
N ASN A 363 -8.15 1.84 -1.57
CA ASN A 363 -6.76 2.27 -1.73
C ASN A 363 -6.63 3.81 -1.73
N MET A 364 -7.60 4.53 -2.32
CA MET A 364 -7.63 5.99 -2.28
C MET A 364 -7.80 6.50 -0.84
N LEU A 365 -8.73 5.91 -0.08
CA LEU A 365 -8.99 6.29 1.31
C LEU A 365 -7.81 5.93 2.23
N ASP A 366 -7.14 4.81 1.97
CA ASP A 366 -5.96 4.38 2.75
C ASP A 366 -4.80 5.37 2.64
N SER A 367 -4.66 6.06 1.51
CA SER A 367 -3.64 7.10 1.34
C SER A 367 -3.76 8.23 2.37
N VAL A 368 -5.00 8.62 2.72
CA VAL A 368 -5.29 9.61 3.78
C VAL A 368 -4.98 9.02 5.16
N GLY A 369 -5.32 7.75 5.37
CA GLY A 369 -4.99 7.01 6.60
C GLY A 369 -3.50 6.95 6.86
N ILE A 370 -2.70 6.60 5.84
CA ILE A 370 -1.23 6.52 5.90
C ILE A 370 -0.61 7.90 6.17
N ALA A 371 -1.13 8.97 5.57
CA ALA A 371 -0.68 10.33 5.86
C ALA A 371 -0.94 10.70 7.33
N GLY A 372 -2.15 10.41 7.83
CA GLY A 372 -2.51 10.59 9.24
C GLY A 372 -1.65 9.77 10.18
N GLN A 373 -1.42 8.49 9.86
CA GLN A 373 -0.53 7.58 10.59
C GLN A 373 0.85 8.19 10.81
N THR A 374 1.49 8.64 9.73
CA THR A 374 2.83 9.21 9.76
C THR A 374 2.89 10.50 10.60
N LEU A 375 1.96 11.41 10.37
CA LEU A 375 1.95 12.72 11.05
C LEU A 375 1.64 12.59 12.55
N VAL A 376 0.68 11.73 12.91
CA VAL A 376 0.31 11.53 14.32
C VAL A 376 1.41 10.74 15.06
N ALA A 377 2.00 9.71 14.45
CA ALA A 377 3.15 9.01 15.03
C ALA A 377 4.31 9.97 15.32
N THR A 378 4.62 10.88 14.37
CA THR A 378 5.66 11.91 14.57
C THR A 378 5.31 12.87 15.70
N ALA A 379 4.04 13.32 15.80
CA ALA A 379 3.61 14.22 16.85
C ALA A 379 3.65 13.60 18.25
N LEU A 380 3.25 12.32 18.35
CA LEU A 380 3.33 11.54 19.60
C LEU A 380 4.79 11.29 20.00
N GLY A 381 5.66 10.97 19.05
CA GLY A 381 7.09 10.83 19.30
C GLY A 381 7.72 12.11 19.82
N ALA A 382 7.27 13.28 19.35
CA ALA A 382 7.70 14.59 19.84
C ALA A 382 7.06 14.98 21.20
N GLY A 383 6.25 14.12 21.82
CA GLY A 383 5.55 14.38 23.08
C GLY A 383 4.38 15.39 22.96
N SER A 384 4.00 15.78 21.74
CA SER A 384 2.97 16.81 21.52
C SER A 384 1.57 16.22 21.37
N VAL A 385 0.92 15.90 22.49
CA VAL A 385 -0.46 15.39 22.53
C VAL A 385 -1.44 16.37 21.86
N GLN A 386 -1.25 17.69 22.07
CA GLN A 386 -2.12 18.70 21.48
C GLN A 386 -2.04 18.70 19.95
N GLN A 387 -0.82 18.56 19.38
CA GLN A 387 -0.63 18.45 17.95
C GLN A 387 -1.23 17.16 17.41
N ALA A 388 -1.03 16.01 18.09
CA ALA A 388 -1.64 14.74 17.73
C ALA A 388 -3.18 14.85 17.65
N ARG A 389 -3.83 15.47 18.63
CA ARG A 389 -5.29 15.71 18.61
C ARG A 389 -5.74 16.62 17.45
N ARG A 390 -4.96 17.68 17.13
CA ARG A 390 -5.26 18.56 15.98
C ARG A 390 -5.16 17.79 14.66
N LEU A 391 -4.08 17.01 14.49
CA LEU A 391 -3.86 16.17 13.31
C LEU A 391 -4.96 15.11 13.17
N THR A 392 -5.37 14.48 14.26
CA THR A 392 -6.46 13.49 14.28
C THR A 392 -7.77 14.08 13.74
N ARG A 393 -8.15 15.28 14.24
CA ARG A 393 -9.37 15.96 13.75
C ARG A 393 -9.25 16.37 12.28
N ALA A 394 -8.08 16.87 11.87
CA ALA A 394 -7.85 17.30 10.49
C ALA A 394 -7.87 16.10 9.53
N THR A 395 -7.18 14.99 9.87
CA THR A 395 -7.15 13.78 9.05
C THR A 395 -8.52 13.11 9.00
N GLY A 396 -9.25 13.04 10.12
CA GLY A 396 -10.62 12.52 10.13
C GLY A 396 -11.57 13.32 9.24
N ARG A 397 -11.46 14.66 9.22
CA ARG A 397 -12.22 15.52 8.30
C ARG A 397 -11.79 15.30 6.85
N ALA A 398 -10.49 15.20 6.59
CA ALA A 398 -9.99 14.90 5.25
C ALA A 398 -10.51 13.55 4.74
N GLY A 399 -10.49 12.51 5.59
CA GLY A 399 -11.06 11.20 5.26
C GLY A 399 -12.55 11.26 4.95
N LEU A 400 -13.33 11.99 5.77
CA LEU A 400 -14.77 12.18 5.55
C LEU A 400 -15.06 12.89 4.22
N VAL A 401 -14.32 13.96 3.91
CA VAL A 401 -14.50 14.73 2.67
C VAL A 401 -14.08 13.89 1.46
N THR A 402 -12.92 13.22 1.53
CA THR A 402 -12.45 12.33 0.45
C THR A 402 -13.44 11.19 0.24
N GLY A 403 -13.95 10.61 1.32
CA GLY A 403 -15.01 9.59 1.26
C GLY A 403 -16.29 10.10 0.61
N ALA A 404 -16.71 11.34 0.93
CA ALA A 404 -17.90 11.95 0.30
C ALA A 404 -17.70 12.16 -1.21
N VAL A 405 -16.53 12.64 -1.63
CA VAL A 405 -16.21 12.83 -3.06
C VAL A 405 -16.20 11.49 -3.79
N ILE A 406 -15.50 10.50 -3.24
CA ILE A 406 -15.43 9.13 -3.82
C ILE A 406 -16.83 8.51 -3.83
N GLY A 407 -17.59 8.64 -2.75
CA GLY A 407 -18.94 8.09 -2.63
C GLY A 407 -19.91 8.67 -3.64
N THR A 408 -19.84 9.98 -3.88
CA THR A 408 -20.62 10.63 -4.94
C THR A 408 -20.24 10.12 -6.32
N ALA A 409 -18.93 10.04 -6.62
CA ALA A 409 -18.45 9.49 -7.88
C ALA A 409 -18.90 8.02 -8.06
N PHE A 410 -18.85 7.23 -6.99
CA PHE A 410 -19.23 5.83 -6.99
C PHE A 410 -20.73 5.64 -7.27
N ALA A 411 -21.57 6.45 -6.65
CA ALA A 411 -23.02 6.45 -6.89
C ALA A 411 -23.35 6.87 -8.34
N VAL A 412 -22.69 7.92 -8.85
CA VAL A 412 -22.86 8.37 -10.24
C VAL A 412 -22.43 7.28 -11.22
N VAL A 413 -21.26 6.67 -11.03
CA VAL A 413 -20.80 5.56 -11.89
C VAL A 413 -21.77 4.39 -11.83
N GLY A 414 -22.27 4.02 -10.64
CA GLY A 414 -23.24 2.95 -10.47
C GLY A 414 -24.54 3.19 -11.25
N LEU A 415 -25.04 4.42 -11.26
CA LEU A 415 -26.29 4.78 -11.92
C LEU A 415 -26.15 4.86 -13.45
N PHE A 416 -25.02 5.35 -13.96
CA PHE A 416 -24.89 5.69 -15.39
C PHE A 416 -23.93 4.77 -16.16
N ALA A 417 -23.02 4.09 -15.49
CA ALA A 417 -21.95 3.32 -16.11
C ALA A 417 -22.06 1.80 -15.89
N GLY A 418 -23.21 1.29 -15.44
CA GLY A 418 -23.44 -0.14 -15.21
C GLY A 418 -23.18 -1.01 -16.44
N HIS A 419 -23.42 -0.47 -17.65
CA HIS A 419 -23.19 -1.16 -18.92
C HIS A 419 -21.71 -1.50 -19.19
N PHE A 420 -20.75 -0.78 -18.58
CA PHE A 420 -19.33 -1.13 -18.69
C PHE A 420 -18.95 -2.39 -17.91
N PHE A 421 -19.76 -2.76 -16.90
CA PHE A 421 -19.49 -3.91 -16.06
C PHE A 421 -20.22 -5.18 -16.51
N SER A 422 -21.38 -5.04 -17.14
CA SER A 422 -22.18 -6.20 -17.61
C SER A 422 -23.08 -5.81 -18.77
N PRO A 423 -23.24 -6.67 -19.78
CA PRO A 423 -24.23 -6.47 -20.85
C PRO A 423 -25.67 -6.74 -20.38
N THR A 424 -25.87 -7.42 -19.26
CA THR A 424 -27.20 -7.86 -18.77
C THR A 424 -27.88 -6.76 -17.96
N PRO A 425 -29.04 -6.20 -18.37
CA PRO A 425 -29.72 -5.11 -17.66
C PRO A 425 -30.03 -5.41 -16.18
N HIS A 426 -30.41 -6.67 -15.90
CA HIS A 426 -30.69 -7.10 -14.54
C HIS A 426 -29.43 -6.96 -13.64
N ILE A 427 -28.26 -7.41 -14.11
CA ILE A 427 -26.99 -7.29 -13.36
C ILE A 427 -26.58 -5.82 -13.24
N GLN A 428 -26.80 -4.99 -14.28
CA GLN A 428 -26.55 -3.55 -14.21
C GLN A 428 -27.34 -2.89 -13.07
N THR A 429 -28.60 -3.28 -12.89
CA THR A 429 -29.45 -2.78 -11.80
C THR A 429 -28.90 -3.21 -10.42
N LEU A 430 -28.43 -4.45 -10.28
CA LEU A 430 -27.82 -4.93 -9.03
C LEU A 430 -26.52 -4.17 -8.73
N ILE A 431 -25.70 -3.89 -9.74
CA ILE A 431 -24.49 -3.07 -9.62
C ILE A 431 -24.83 -1.65 -9.17
N ALA A 432 -25.86 -1.03 -9.79
CA ALA A 432 -26.31 0.31 -9.43
C ALA A 432 -26.73 0.38 -7.95
N VAL A 433 -27.55 -0.57 -7.49
CA VAL A 433 -27.96 -0.65 -6.08
C VAL A 433 -26.75 -0.83 -5.15
N GLY A 434 -25.83 -1.72 -5.49
CA GLY A 434 -24.62 -1.95 -4.70
C GLY A 434 -23.74 -0.70 -4.62
N MET A 435 -23.48 -0.05 -5.77
CA MET A 435 -22.64 1.16 -5.83
C MET A 435 -23.29 2.35 -5.12
N VAL A 436 -24.59 2.56 -5.27
CA VAL A 436 -25.30 3.64 -4.56
C VAL A 436 -25.28 3.39 -3.06
N THR A 437 -25.57 2.15 -2.63
CA THR A 437 -25.52 1.79 -1.19
C THR A 437 -24.14 2.02 -0.63
N MET A 438 -23.08 1.60 -1.34
CA MET A 438 -21.70 1.85 -0.93
C MET A 438 -21.37 3.33 -0.92
N GLY A 439 -21.79 4.08 -1.93
CA GLY A 439 -21.56 5.52 -2.07
C GLY A 439 -22.05 6.32 -0.88
N ILE A 440 -23.22 5.97 -0.36
CA ILE A 440 -23.81 6.60 0.85
C ILE A 440 -22.92 6.41 2.08
N PHE A 441 -22.27 5.24 2.22
CA PHE A 441 -21.45 4.93 3.38
C PHE A 441 -19.98 5.32 3.23
N PHE A 442 -19.50 5.71 2.05
CA PHE A 442 -18.11 6.09 1.84
C PHE A 442 -17.62 7.25 2.73
N PRO A 443 -18.41 8.29 3.09
CA PRO A 443 -17.98 9.29 4.05
C PRO A 443 -17.60 8.67 5.41
N LEU A 444 -18.41 7.72 5.89
CA LEU A 444 -18.12 6.98 7.13
C LEU A 444 -16.87 6.11 6.98
N GLN A 445 -16.75 5.39 5.86
CA GLN A 445 -15.57 4.55 5.58
C GLN A 445 -14.30 5.39 5.46
N GLY A 446 -14.33 6.55 4.81
CA GLY A 446 -13.19 7.46 4.70
C GLY A 446 -12.75 8.00 6.06
N TRP A 447 -13.70 8.39 6.91
CA TRP A 447 -13.41 8.77 8.28
C TRP A 447 -12.83 7.60 9.09
N MET A 448 -13.43 6.41 9.00
CA MET A 448 -12.98 5.20 9.67
C MET A 448 -11.56 4.82 9.26
N MET A 449 -11.22 4.84 7.96
CA MET A 449 -9.88 4.55 7.46
C MET A 449 -8.85 5.58 7.95
N ALA A 450 -9.21 6.86 7.99
CA ALA A 450 -8.36 7.90 8.54
C ALA A 450 -8.04 7.65 10.02
N ILE A 451 -9.05 7.31 10.83
CA ILE A 451 -8.87 7.01 12.27
C ILE A 451 -8.12 5.68 12.47
N ASP A 452 -8.36 4.67 11.64
CA ASP A 452 -7.63 3.41 11.66
C ASP A 452 -6.11 3.66 11.48
N GLY A 453 -5.74 4.46 10.47
CA GLY A 453 -4.35 4.88 10.27
C GLY A 453 -3.77 5.62 11.48
N ILE A 454 -4.53 6.50 12.10
CA ILE A 454 -4.11 7.24 13.32
C ILE A 454 -3.83 6.29 14.49
N LEU A 455 -4.72 5.33 14.75
CA LEU A 455 -4.52 4.34 15.82
C LEU A 455 -3.33 3.43 15.54
N ILE A 456 -3.07 3.08 14.27
CA ILE A 456 -1.85 2.39 13.86
C ILE A 456 -0.63 3.26 14.13
N GLY A 457 -0.68 4.57 13.80
CA GLY A 457 0.38 5.53 14.09
C GLY A 457 0.67 5.71 15.58
N ALA A 458 -0.34 5.61 16.41
CA ALA A 458 -0.24 5.60 17.87
C ALA A 458 0.24 4.26 18.46
N ARG A 459 0.45 3.23 17.61
CA ARG A 459 0.86 1.87 18.00
C ARG A 459 -0.18 1.15 18.89
N ASP A 460 -1.45 1.52 18.80
CA ASP A 460 -2.53 0.88 19.55
C ASP A 460 -3.02 -0.41 18.84
N TYR A 461 -2.05 -1.25 18.45
CA TYR A 461 -2.26 -2.43 17.61
C TYR A 461 -3.15 -3.48 18.26
N ARG A 462 -3.00 -3.68 19.60
CA ARG A 462 -3.80 -4.67 20.35
C ARG A 462 -5.28 -4.31 20.36
N TYR A 463 -5.57 -3.03 20.57
CA TYR A 463 -6.96 -2.55 20.52
C TYR A 463 -7.58 -2.80 19.14
N LEU A 464 -6.86 -2.43 18.06
CA LEU A 464 -7.32 -2.65 16.70
C LEU A 464 -7.52 -4.14 16.37
N ALA A 465 -6.61 -5.01 16.82
CA ALA A 465 -6.73 -6.44 16.61
C ALA A 465 -7.99 -7.01 17.29
N VAL A 466 -8.20 -6.67 18.56
CA VAL A 466 -9.35 -7.18 19.33
C VAL A 466 -10.66 -6.67 18.75
N THR A 467 -10.79 -5.37 18.53
CA THR A 467 -12.03 -4.76 18.05
C THR A 467 -12.38 -5.16 16.62
N CYS A 468 -11.39 -5.23 15.71
CA CYS A 468 -11.62 -5.70 14.36
C CYS A 468 -12.00 -7.19 14.32
N THR A 469 -11.35 -8.03 15.15
CA THR A 469 -11.70 -9.47 15.23
C THR A 469 -13.11 -9.64 15.78
N LEU A 470 -13.46 -8.94 16.86
CA LEU A 470 -14.82 -8.99 17.42
C LEU A 470 -15.87 -8.55 16.39
N THR A 471 -15.62 -7.43 15.73
CA THR A 471 -16.51 -6.91 14.67
C THR A 471 -16.62 -7.89 13.50
N ALA A 472 -15.52 -8.52 13.09
CA ALA A 472 -15.53 -9.54 12.04
C ALA A 472 -16.33 -10.78 12.44
N VAL A 473 -16.18 -11.27 13.69
CA VAL A 473 -16.96 -12.42 14.21
C VAL A 473 -18.46 -12.10 14.22
N VAL A 474 -18.85 -10.93 14.76
CA VAL A 474 -20.25 -10.49 14.77
C VAL A 474 -20.81 -10.41 13.35
N TYR A 475 -20.03 -9.80 12.43
CA TYR A 475 -20.44 -9.68 11.03
C TYR A 475 -20.56 -11.04 10.33
N VAL A 476 -19.56 -11.93 10.50
CA VAL A 476 -19.59 -13.28 9.90
C VAL A 476 -20.79 -14.06 10.39
N THR A 477 -21.07 -14.02 11.69
CA THR A 477 -22.27 -14.67 12.26
C THR A 477 -23.55 -14.11 11.65
N LEU A 478 -23.66 -12.78 11.58
CA LEU A 478 -24.84 -12.12 11.01
C LEU A 478 -25.04 -12.45 9.54
N ILE A 479 -23.98 -12.35 8.73
CA ILE A 479 -24.10 -12.58 7.29
C ILE A 479 -24.44 -14.04 6.96
N LEU A 480 -23.95 -15.00 7.76
CA LEU A 480 -24.33 -16.40 7.64
C LEU A 480 -25.82 -16.63 8.02
N ILE A 481 -26.32 -15.97 9.06
CA ILE A 481 -27.74 -16.00 9.43
C ILE A 481 -28.58 -15.40 8.29
N LEU A 482 -28.19 -14.24 7.78
CA LEU A 482 -28.87 -13.60 6.66
C LEU A 482 -28.89 -14.49 5.42
N ALA A 483 -27.77 -15.09 5.06
CA ALA A 483 -27.66 -15.94 3.88
C ALA A 483 -28.48 -17.23 3.97
N ASN A 484 -28.61 -17.81 5.16
CA ASN A 484 -29.28 -19.10 5.34
C ASN A 484 -30.76 -18.98 5.74
N MET A 485 -31.14 -17.92 6.46
CA MET A 485 -32.50 -17.81 7.04
C MET A 485 -33.35 -16.70 6.40
N VAL A 486 -32.72 -15.56 6.04
CA VAL A 486 -33.48 -14.38 5.56
C VAL A 486 -33.52 -14.35 4.04
N THR A 487 -32.41 -14.56 3.37
CA THR A 487 -32.36 -14.45 1.89
C THR A 487 -33.17 -15.51 1.14
N PRO A 488 -33.39 -16.74 1.64
CA PRO A 488 -34.30 -17.68 1.00
C PRO A 488 -35.76 -17.18 0.98
N ALA A 489 -36.16 -16.34 1.95
CA ALA A 489 -37.47 -15.72 2.00
C ALA A 489 -37.61 -14.51 1.10
N LEU A 490 -36.50 -13.94 0.62
CA LEU A 490 -36.49 -12.78 -0.28
C LEU A 490 -36.63 -13.26 -1.74
N THR A 491 -37.67 -12.82 -2.41
CA THR A 491 -37.96 -13.19 -3.82
C THR A 491 -37.16 -12.36 -4.82
N SER A 492 -36.65 -11.19 -4.42
CA SER A 492 -35.96 -10.23 -5.30
C SER A 492 -34.45 -10.23 -5.08
N ASP A 493 -33.69 -10.42 -6.15
CA ASP A 493 -32.21 -10.30 -6.13
C ASP A 493 -31.75 -8.88 -5.76
N LEU A 494 -32.54 -7.87 -6.08
CA LEU A 494 -32.30 -6.48 -5.69
C LEU A 494 -32.30 -6.32 -4.17
N MET A 495 -33.29 -6.93 -3.49
CA MET A 495 -33.37 -6.89 -2.03
C MET A 495 -32.25 -7.70 -1.38
N ARG A 496 -31.88 -8.87 -1.94
CA ARG A 496 -30.73 -9.66 -1.50
C ARG A 496 -29.44 -8.86 -1.58
N THR A 497 -29.20 -8.17 -2.71
CA THR A 497 -28.04 -7.30 -2.93
C THR A 497 -28.02 -6.13 -1.94
N ALA A 498 -29.16 -5.46 -1.75
CA ALA A 498 -29.25 -4.34 -0.80
C ALA A 498 -28.98 -4.78 0.65
N VAL A 499 -29.54 -5.92 1.09
CA VAL A 499 -29.31 -6.47 2.43
C VAL A 499 -27.84 -6.87 2.63
N LEU A 500 -27.20 -7.48 1.62
CA LEU A 500 -25.79 -7.85 1.65
C LEU A 500 -24.90 -6.63 1.88
N TRP A 501 -25.08 -5.57 1.06
CA TRP A 501 -24.28 -4.36 1.18
C TRP A 501 -24.63 -3.53 2.41
N ALA A 502 -25.87 -3.53 2.86
CA ALA A 502 -26.27 -2.89 4.12
C ALA A 502 -25.61 -3.58 5.32
N ALA A 503 -25.65 -4.91 5.39
CA ALA A 503 -24.96 -5.66 6.44
C ALA A 503 -23.45 -5.39 6.46
N PHE A 504 -22.81 -5.38 5.28
CA PHE A 504 -21.39 -5.06 5.13
C PHE A 504 -21.06 -3.65 5.66
N ASN A 505 -21.82 -2.65 5.24
CA ASN A 505 -21.56 -1.25 5.59
C ASN A 505 -21.89 -0.94 7.06
N VAL A 506 -23.03 -1.42 7.55
CA VAL A 506 -23.50 -1.09 8.91
C VAL A 506 -22.72 -1.89 9.95
N VAL A 507 -22.58 -3.21 9.75
CA VAL A 507 -21.99 -4.07 10.80
C VAL A 507 -20.48 -4.11 10.69
N LEU A 508 -19.91 -4.45 9.52
CA LEU A 508 -18.44 -4.58 9.41
C LEU A 508 -17.77 -3.20 9.41
N MET A 509 -18.18 -2.29 8.53
CA MET A 509 -17.53 -0.98 8.43
C MET A 509 -18.01 -0.02 9.53
N GLY A 510 -19.30 -0.03 9.85
CA GLY A 510 -19.86 0.78 10.93
C GLY A 510 -19.39 0.34 12.30
N GLY A 511 -19.29 -0.97 12.57
CA GLY A 511 -18.74 -1.51 13.81
C GLY A 511 -17.28 -1.10 14.03
N ARG A 512 -16.44 -1.19 12.99
CA ARG A 512 -15.07 -0.67 13.04
C ARG A 512 -15.03 0.84 13.24
N GLY A 513 -15.88 1.58 12.54
CA GLY A 513 -16.00 3.02 12.71
C GLY A 513 -16.42 3.42 14.15
N LEU A 514 -17.38 2.70 14.72
CA LEU A 514 -17.82 2.91 16.10
C LEU A 514 -16.71 2.66 17.12
N SER A 515 -16.05 1.49 17.03
CA SER A 515 -14.95 1.13 17.94
C SER A 515 -13.79 2.12 17.86
N ASN A 516 -13.36 2.48 16.64
CA ASN A 516 -12.32 3.47 16.40
C ASN A 516 -12.71 4.85 16.96
N GLY A 517 -13.96 5.27 16.76
CA GLY A 517 -14.50 6.52 17.25
C GLY A 517 -14.54 6.60 18.79
N LEU A 518 -14.97 5.53 19.44
CA LEU A 518 -14.96 5.43 20.90
C LEU A 518 -13.53 5.50 21.46
N ARG A 519 -12.58 4.83 20.81
CA ARG A 519 -11.17 4.85 21.23
C ARG A 519 -10.55 6.24 21.14
N VAL A 520 -10.79 6.96 20.04
CA VAL A 520 -10.22 8.29 19.80
C VAL A 520 -10.85 9.37 20.72
N ARG A 521 -12.08 9.15 21.21
CA ARG A 521 -12.67 10.03 22.21
C ARG A 521 -11.97 9.96 23.56
N SER A 522 -11.38 8.82 23.91
CA SER A 522 -10.57 8.65 25.11
C SER A 522 -9.11 9.04 24.82
N ASP A 523 -8.36 9.44 25.86
CA ASP A 523 -6.92 9.76 25.74
C ASP A 523 -6.03 8.51 25.84
N ALA A 524 -6.63 7.34 25.99
CA ALA A 524 -5.91 6.10 26.26
C ALA A 524 -5.00 5.63 25.11
N TRP A 525 -5.30 6.05 23.87
CA TRP A 525 -4.51 5.72 22.68
C TRP A 525 -3.25 6.58 22.50
N MET A 526 -3.12 7.67 23.25
CA MET A 526 -2.00 8.63 23.19
C MET A 526 -0.92 8.36 24.27
N ARG A 527 -1.08 7.27 25.05
CA ARG A 527 -0.16 6.90 26.16
C ARG A 527 1.02 6.09 25.67
#